data_c6575f4b6edf5c8f2d25d8d627d3df4f
#
_entry.id   c6575f4b6edf5c8f2d25d8d627d3df4f
#
_cell.length_a   1.000
_cell.length_b   1.000
_cell.length_c   1.000
_cell.angle_alpha   90.00
_cell.angle_beta   90.00
_cell.angle_gamma   90.00
#
_symmetry.space_group_name_H-M   'P 1'
#
loop_
_entity.id
_entity.type
_entity.pdbx_description
1 polymer ?
#
loop_
_entity_poly.entity_id
_entity_poly.type
_entity_poly.pdbx_seq_one_letter_code
_entity_poly.pdbx_strand_id
1 'polypeptide(L)'
;FRCRRFGGPTVATAQLAAGQAGEARDAETVVIASLSGRLKEKHPSRVVIDVQGVGYEVHVPLSTFYELGELGSDVALRIHTHVREDTLALFGFASMLELRLFEHLIGVSGIGPRLALTALSGIEPPQLVRAVRQGDVARLTGIPGVGKKTAERMVVELRDQLPAVNGTDASSASTEA
;
A
#
# COMPACT_ATOMS: atom_id res chain seq x y z
N PHE A 1 25.04 -32.59 -50.05
CA PHE A 1 24.25 -31.70 -49.18
C PHE A 1 24.89 -31.71 -47.80
N ARG A 2 25.61 -30.61 -47.45
CA ARG A 2 26.29 -30.46 -46.16
C ARG A 2 25.38 -29.72 -45.19
N CYS A 3 24.89 -30.40 -44.13
CA CYS A 3 24.13 -29.81 -43.05
C CYS A 3 25.09 -29.09 -42.11
N ARG A 4 24.99 -27.76 -42.03
CA ARG A 4 25.73 -26.93 -41.06
C ARG A 4 25.04 -27.01 -39.69
N ARG A 5 25.75 -27.50 -38.69
CA ARG A 5 25.35 -27.41 -37.27
C ARG A 5 25.41 -25.93 -36.82
N PHE A 6 24.28 -25.40 -36.48
CA PHE A 6 24.21 -24.15 -35.70
C PHE A 6 24.47 -24.48 -34.22
N GLY A 7 25.59 -23.96 -33.72
CA GLY A 7 25.87 -23.95 -32.28
C GLY A 7 24.94 -22.95 -31.58
N GLY A 8 24.11 -23.43 -30.69
CA GLY A 8 23.30 -22.60 -29.81
C GLY A 8 24.16 -21.93 -28.72
N PRO A 9 23.81 -20.72 -28.26
CA PRO A 9 24.52 -20.08 -27.17
C PRO A 9 24.25 -20.77 -25.85
N THR A 10 25.34 -20.98 -25.11
CA THR A 10 25.37 -21.47 -23.73
C THR A 10 24.54 -20.58 -22.82
N VAL A 11 23.48 -21.10 -22.24
CA VAL A 11 22.71 -20.44 -21.20
C VAL A 11 23.60 -20.32 -19.96
N ALA A 12 24.08 -19.12 -19.69
CA ALA A 12 24.72 -18.82 -18.43
C ALA A 12 23.66 -18.93 -17.31
N THR A 13 23.88 -19.90 -16.43
CA THR A 13 23.09 -20.11 -15.22
C THR A 13 23.29 -18.90 -14.31
N ALA A 14 22.36 -17.94 -14.36
CA ALA A 14 22.29 -16.89 -13.35
C ALA A 14 21.75 -17.52 -12.07
N GLN A 15 22.66 -17.75 -11.10
CA GLN A 15 22.28 -18.04 -9.71
C GLN A 15 21.53 -16.82 -9.17
N LEU A 16 20.21 -16.90 -9.09
CA LEU A 16 19.43 -15.98 -8.29
C LEU A 16 19.77 -16.23 -6.82
N ALA A 17 20.38 -15.22 -6.22
CA ALA A 17 20.54 -15.14 -4.79
C ALA A 17 19.16 -15.25 -4.13
N ALA A 18 18.99 -16.32 -3.34
CA ALA A 18 17.86 -16.46 -2.41
C ALA A 18 18.02 -15.39 -1.32
N GLY A 19 17.27 -14.32 -1.46
CA GLY A 19 17.21 -13.22 -0.52
C GLY A 19 15.77 -13.01 -0.07
N GLN A 20 15.52 -13.41 1.17
CA GLN A 20 14.42 -13.03 2.05
C GLN A 20 13.04 -13.63 1.74
N ALA A 21 12.77 -14.70 2.45
CA ALA A 21 11.43 -15.21 2.72
C ALA A 21 10.57 -14.08 3.30
N GLY A 22 9.67 -13.56 2.47
CA GLY A 22 8.58 -12.72 2.93
C GLY A 22 7.68 -13.57 3.81
N GLU A 23 7.41 -13.08 5.02
CA GLU A 23 6.46 -13.67 5.95
C GLU A 23 5.18 -14.07 5.22
N ALA A 24 4.78 -15.32 5.43
CA ALA A 24 3.55 -15.88 4.89
C ALA A 24 2.39 -14.97 5.31
N ARG A 25 1.77 -14.30 4.35
CA ARG A 25 0.47 -13.66 4.54
C ARG A 25 -0.50 -14.79 4.74
N ASP A 26 -1.14 -14.84 5.89
CA ASP A 26 -2.30 -15.69 6.12
C ASP A 26 -3.28 -15.48 4.97
N ALA A 27 -3.83 -16.57 4.46
CA ALA A 27 -4.52 -16.67 3.19
C ALA A 27 -5.83 -15.87 3.13
N GLU A 28 -5.76 -14.55 3.24
CA GLU A 28 -6.78 -13.69 2.67
C GLU A 28 -6.58 -13.68 1.16
N THR A 29 -7.62 -14.00 0.44
CA THR A 29 -7.62 -14.10 -1.02
C THR A 29 -7.29 -12.74 -1.63
N VAL A 30 -6.00 -12.43 -1.79
CA VAL A 30 -5.54 -11.23 -2.49
C VAL A 30 -5.73 -11.48 -3.97
N VAL A 31 -6.77 -10.89 -4.56
CA VAL A 31 -7.05 -11.03 -6.00
C VAL A 31 -6.12 -10.14 -6.82
N ILE A 32 -5.89 -8.90 -6.37
CA ILE A 32 -4.97 -7.94 -7.01
C ILE A 32 -4.05 -7.39 -5.92
N ALA A 33 -2.74 -7.69 -6.03
CA ALA A 33 -1.74 -7.30 -5.04
C ALA A 33 -0.98 -6.01 -5.42
N SER A 34 -0.85 -5.72 -6.70
CA SER A 34 -0.18 -4.54 -7.22
C SER A 34 -0.71 -4.16 -8.60
N LEU A 35 -0.65 -2.88 -8.94
CA LEU A 35 -0.93 -2.37 -10.26
C LEU A 35 0.21 -1.48 -10.71
N SER A 36 0.72 -1.72 -11.92
CA SER A 36 1.70 -0.87 -12.59
C SER A 36 1.18 -0.51 -13.96
N GLY A 37 1.15 0.77 -14.28
CA GLY A 37 0.60 1.27 -15.54
C GLY A 37 0.63 2.78 -15.62
N ARG A 38 -0.10 3.36 -16.57
CA ARG A 38 -0.17 4.80 -16.79
C ARG A 38 -1.32 5.44 -16.01
N LEU A 39 -1.03 6.55 -15.35
CA LEU A 39 -2.03 7.36 -14.65
C LEU A 39 -2.93 8.08 -15.67
N LYS A 40 -4.19 7.65 -15.79
CA LYS A 40 -5.17 8.25 -16.73
C LYS A 40 -6.00 9.36 -16.11
N GLU A 41 -6.43 9.15 -14.87
CA GLU A 41 -7.23 10.13 -14.13
C GLU A 41 -6.68 10.28 -12.72
N LYS A 42 -6.70 11.50 -12.21
CA LYS A 42 -6.17 11.84 -10.88
C LYS A 42 -7.15 12.75 -10.15
N HIS A 43 -7.82 12.19 -9.15
CA HIS A 43 -8.71 12.91 -8.22
C HIS A 43 -8.24 12.68 -6.78
N PRO A 44 -8.50 13.56 -5.83
CA PRO A 44 -7.93 13.51 -4.47
C PRO A 44 -8.16 12.21 -3.69
N SER A 45 -9.22 11.46 -4.00
CA SER A 45 -9.55 10.20 -3.31
C SER A 45 -9.57 8.99 -4.24
N ARG A 46 -9.31 9.20 -5.54
CA ARG A 46 -9.50 8.18 -6.56
C ARG A 46 -8.62 8.46 -7.77
N VAL A 47 -7.99 7.43 -8.29
CA VAL A 47 -7.20 7.48 -9.52
C VAL A 47 -7.63 6.38 -10.47
N VAL A 48 -7.41 6.57 -11.76
CA VAL A 48 -7.57 5.51 -12.76
C VAL A 48 -6.20 5.20 -13.36
N ILE A 49 -5.81 3.94 -13.26
CA ILE A 49 -4.54 3.42 -13.81
C ILE A 49 -4.87 2.57 -15.03
N ASP A 50 -4.29 2.90 -16.17
CA ASP A 50 -4.37 2.12 -17.40
C ASP A 50 -3.28 1.06 -17.41
N VAL A 51 -3.70 -0.19 -17.40
CA VAL A 51 -2.82 -1.34 -17.57
C VAL A 51 -3.16 -2.01 -18.90
N GLN A 52 -2.40 -1.71 -19.92
CA GLN A 52 -2.55 -2.26 -21.28
C GLN A 52 -3.97 -2.13 -21.86
N GLY A 53 -4.62 -0.98 -21.65
CA GLY A 53 -5.96 -0.69 -22.17
C GLY A 53 -7.11 -0.99 -21.20
N VAL A 54 -6.81 -1.59 -20.03
CA VAL A 54 -7.79 -1.78 -18.97
C VAL A 54 -7.60 -0.69 -17.92
N GLY A 55 -8.65 0.12 -17.68
CA GLY A 55 -8.66 1.15 -16.64
C GLY A 55 -9.10 0.57 -15.29
N TYR A 56 -8.20 0.61 -14.31
CA TYR A 56 -8.50 0.23 -12.93
C TYR A 56 -8.77 1.48 -12.09
N GLU A 57 -9.97 1.58 -11.52
CA GLU A 57 -10.29 2.60 -10.53
C GLU A 57 -9.75 2.18 -9.16
N VAL A 58 -8.91 3.03 -8.56
CA VAL A 58 -8.23 2.75 -7.30
C VAL A 58 -8.47 3.91 -6.33
N HIS A 59 -8.95 3.61 -5.13
CA HIS A 59 -9.04 4.57 -4.05
C HIS A 59 -7.68 4.74 -3.37
N VAL A 60 -7.24 5.97 -3.19
CA VAL A 60 -5.93 6.28 -2.61
C VAL A 60 -6.05 7.28 -1.46
N PRO A 61 -5.18 7.21 -0.42
CA PRO A 61 -5.08 8.28 0.58
C PRO A 61 -4.40 9.51 -0.02
N LEU A 62 -4.54 10.66 0.64
CA LEU A 62 -3.93 11.91 0.18
C LEU A 62 -2.40 11.84 0.14
N SER A 63 -1.76 11.10 1.04
CA SER A 63 -0.32 10.87 1.03
C SER A 63 0.12 10.26 -0.30
N THR A 64 -0.46 9.13 -0.68
CA THR A 64 -0.22 8.48 -1.98
C THR A 64 -0.58 9.40 -3.15
N PHE A 65 -1.70 10.15 -3.08
CA PHE A 65 -2.10 11.07 -4.14
C PHE A 65 -1.04 12.12 -4.45
N TYR A 66 -0.37 12.67 -3.44
CA TYR A 66 0.70 13.65 -3.62
C TYR A 66 1.99 13.05 -4.17
N GLU A 67 2.26 11.77 -3.89
CA GLU A 67 3.43 11.05 -4.42
C GLU A 67 3.25 10.62 -5.88
N LEU A 68 2.00 10.47 -6.34
CA LEU A 68 1.72 10.15 -7.74
C LEU A 68 2.10 11.33 -8.65
N GLY A 69 2.79 11.02 -9.75
CA GLY A 69 3.19 11.98 -10.76
C GLY A 69 2.01 12.65 -11.48
N GLU A 70 2.32 13.31 -12.58
CA GLU A 70 1.32 13.95 -13.45
C GLU A 70 0.54 12.93 -14.28
N LEU A 71 -0.57 13.36 -14.88
CA LEU A 71 -1.35 12.53 -15.81
C LEU A 71 -0.48 12.01 -16.94
N GLY A 72 -0.58 10.73 -17.25
CA GLY A 72 0.23 10.05 -18.26
C GLY A 72 1.56 9.50 -17.77
N SER A 73 1.96 9.76 -16.51
CA SER A 73 3.17 9.16 -15.93
C SER A 73 2.96 7.67 -15.63
N ASP A 74 4.05 6.92 -15.62
CA ASP A 74 4.06 5.54 -15.16
C ASP A 74 4.02 5.52 -13.63
N VAL A 75 3.11 4.73 -13.08
CA VAL A 75 2.89 4.60 -11.64
C VAL A 75 2.84 3.13 -11.24
N ALA A 76 3.27 2.85 -10.02
CA ALA A 76 3.17 1.53 -9.41
C ALA A 76 2.58 1.67 -8.00
N LEU A 77 1.48 0.98 -7.75
CA LEU A 77 0.79 0.98 -6.45
C LEU A 77 0.71 -0.43 -5.90
N ARG A 78 0.80 -0.53 -4.59
CA ARG A 78 0.43 -1.73 -3.83
C ARG A 78 -1.06 -1.69 -3.59
N ILE A 79 -1.73 -2.81 -3.80
CA ILE A 79 -3.19 -2.87 -3.79
C ILE A 79 -3.69 -3.77 -2.66
N HIS A 80 -4.67 -3.27 -1.93
CA HIS A 80 -5.57 -4.07 -1.12
C HIS A 80 -6.87 -4.25 -1.89
N THR A 81 -7.26 -5.50 -2.15
CA THR A 81 -8.52 -5.81 -2.82
C THR A 81 -9.59 -6.08 -1.76
N HIS A 82 -10.60 -5.23 -1.72
CA HIS A 82 -11.74 -5.39 -0.82
C HIS A 82 -12.92 -5.97 -1.58
N VAL A 83 -13.26 -7.22 -1.27
CA VAL A 83 -14.35 -7.96 -1.90
C VAL A 83 -15.50 -8.12 -0.92
N ARG A 84 -16.71 -7.79 -1.33
CA ARG A 84 -17.97 -8.09 -0.67
C ARG A 84 -18.92 -8.73 -1.68
N GLU A 85 -20.06 -9.21 -1.25
CA GLU A 85 -21.03 -9.88 -2.11
C GLU A 85 -21.45 -9.01 -3.32
N ASP A 86 -21.52 -7.70 -3.13
CA ASP A 86 -22.00 -6.71 -4.12
C ASP A 86 -20.94 -5.73 -4.61
N THR A 87 -19.72 -5.79 -4.07
CA THR A 87 -18.71 -4.74 -4.31
C THR A 87 -17.31 -5.31 -4.39
N LEU A 88 -16.59 -4.92 -5.43
CA LEU A 88 -15.15 -5.10 -5.56
C LEU A 88 -14.53 -3.72 -5.61
N ALA A 89 -13.73 -3.37 -4.59
CA ALA A 89 -13.06 -2.09 -4.50
C ALA A 89 -11.54 -2.29 -4.34
N LEU A 90 -10.76 -1.46 -5.04
CA LEU A 90 -9.30 -1.46 -4.96
C LEU A 90 -8.84 -0.25 -4.17
N PHE A 91 -7.95 -0.49 -3.20
CA PHE A 91 -7.31 0.53 -2.39
C PHE A 91 -5.82 0.49 -2.66
N GLY A 92 -5.25 1.62 -3.10
CA GLY A 92 -3.86 1.70 -3.54
C GLY A 92 -3.00 2.57 -2.65
N PHE A 93 -1.76 2.14 -2.46
CA PHE A 93 -0.78 2.75 -1.56
C PHE A 93 0.59 2.83 -2.25
N ALA A 94 1.29 3.94 -2.06
CA ALA A 94 2.65 4.12 -2.57
C ALA A 94 3.65 3.27 -1.79
N SER A 95 3.47 3.12 -0.47
CA SER A 95 4.38 2.39 0.40
C SER A 95 3.78 1.13 1.01
N MET A 96 4.66 0.17 1.40
CA MET A 96 4.24 -1.03 2.15
C MET A 96 3.73 -0.67 3.55
N LEU A 97 4.26 0.39 4.15
CA LEU A 97 3.84 0.85 5.47
C LEU A 97 2.38 1.32 5.44
N GLU A 98 1.99 2.11 4.43
CA GLU A 98 0.60 2.56 4.25
C GLU A 98 -0.35 1.39 4.05
N LEU A 99 0.03 0.42 3.20
CA LEU A 99 -0.77 -0.77 2.96
C LEU A 99 -1.01 -1.56 4.26
N ARG A 100 0.06 -1.85 5.00
CA ARG A 100 -0.05 -2.58 6.28
C ARG A 100 -0.88 -1.83 7.31
N LEU A 101 -0.68 -0.50 7.43
CA LEU A 101 -1.50 0.32 8.32
C LEU A 101 -2.97 0.30 7.94
N PHE A 102 -3.27 0.35 6.64
CA PHE A 102 -4.64 0.23 6.16
C PHE A 102 -5.26 -1.13 6.55
N GLU A 103 -4.54 -2.23 6.30
CA GLU A 103 -4.98 -3.59 6.65
C GLU A 103 -5.24 -3.73 8.16
N HIS A 104 -4.35 -3.22 9.00
CA HIS A 104 -4.58 -3.20 10.45
C HIS A 104 -5.78 -2.33 10.85
N LEU A 105 -5.92 -1.14 10.27
CA LEU A 105 -7.03 -0.24 10.57
C LEU A 105 -8.39 -0.84 10.24
N ILE A 106 -8.54 -1.49 9.09
CA ILE A 106 -9.82 -2.12 8.71
C ILE A 106 -10.16 -3.36 9.55
N GLY A 107 -9.17 -3.95 10.23
CA GLY A 107 -9.36 -5.01 11.22
C GLY A 107 -9.99 -4.52 12.52
N VAL A 108 -9.87 -3.22 12.83
CA VAL A 108 -10.44 -2.64 14.06
C VAL A 108 -11.95 -2.53 13.94
N SER A 109 -12.67 -3.04 14.93
CA SER A 109 -14.13 -2.97 14.97
C SER A 109 -14.64 -1.52 14.95
N GLY A 110 -15.41 -1.18 13.91
CA GLY A 110 -15.97 0.15 13.68
C GLY A 110 -15.14 1.02 12.73
N ILE A 111 -14.04 0.50 12.18
CA ILE A 111 -13.27 1.18 11.13
C ILE A 111 -13.48 0.46 9.79
N GLY A 112 -14.17 1.11 8.87
CA GLY A 112 -14.31 0.63 7.50
C GLY A 112 -13.23 1.22 6.58
N PRO A 113 -13.13 0.72 5.34
CA PRO A 113 -12.10 1.15 4.39
C PRO A 113 -12.06 2.67 4.13
N ARG A 114 -13.21 3.33 4.07
CA ARG A 114 -13.27 4.79 3.89
C ARG A 114 -12.69 5.55 5.09
N LEU A 115 -12.99 5.10 6.30
CA LEU A 115 -12.46 5.73 7.51
C LEU A 115 -10.96 5.48 7.64
N ALA A 116 -10.48 4.28 7.28
CA ALA A 116 -9.05 3.97 7.24
C ALA A 116 -8.29 4.87 6.25
N LEU A 117 -8.84 5.10 5.03
CA LEU A 117 -8.25 6.08 4.09
C LEU A 117 -8.24 7.51 4.65
N THR A 118 -9.32 7.92 5.33
CA THR A 118 -9.38 9.24 5.97
C THR A 118 -8.31 9.36 7.06
N ALA A 119 -8.09 8.31 7.84
CA ALA A 119 -7.06 8.28 8.87
C ALA A 119 -5.65 8.44 8.26
N LEU A 120 -5.33 7.69 7.20
CA LEU A 120 -4.05 7.79 6.49
C LEU A 120 -3.88 9.10 5.71
N SER A 121 -4.98 9.79 5.37
CA SER A 121 -4.95 11.11 4.75
C SER A 121 -4.76 12.25 5.77
N GLY A 122 -5.20 12.03 7.01
CA GLY A 122 -5.19 13.06 8.06
C GLY A 122 -3.94 13.04 8.93
N ILE A 123 -3.25 11.92 9.02
CA ILE A 123 -2.03 11.76 9.83
C ILE A 123 -1.00 10.96 9.02
N GLU A 124 0.22 11.45 8.97
CA GLU A 124 1.32 10.72 8.34
C GLU A 124 1.51 9.32 8.96
N PRO A 125 1.78 8.29 8.15
CA PRO A 125 1.91 6.90 8.61
C PRO A 125 2.81 6.72 9.84
N PRO A 126 4.04 7.29 9.90
CA PRO A 126 4.88 7.16 11.08
C PRO A 126 4.30 7.83 12.34
N GLN A 127 3.58 8.95 12.16
CA GLN A 127 2.95 9.67 13.27
C GLN A 127 1.73 8.92 13.79
N LEU A 128 0.96 8.28 12.90
CA LEU A 128 -0.16 7.42 13.29
C LEU A 128 0.32 6.25 14.15
N VAL A 129 1.39 5.56 13.73
CA VAL A 129 2.02 4.47 14.51
C VAL A 129 2.43 4.97 15.91
N ARG A 130 3.09 6.14 15.98
CA ARG A 130 3.50 6.73 17.26
C ARG A 130 2.31 7.04 18.15
N ALA A 131 1.24 7.67 17.62
CA ALA A 131 0.04 8.00 18.37
C ALA A 131 -0.64 6.75 18.95
N VAL A 132 -0.76 5.69 18.18
CA VAL A 132 -1.32 4.41 18.64
C VAL A 132 -0.45 3.80 19.75
N ARG A 133 0.86 3.72 19.57
CA ARG A 133 1.78 3.15 20.57
C ARG A 133 1.85 3.93 21.87
N GLN A 134 1.76 5.25 21.79
CA GLN A 134 1.76 6.14 22.95
C GLN A 134 0.39 6.21 23.65
N GLY A 135 -0.66 5.68 23.02
CA GLY A 135 -2.03 5.79 23.52
C GLY A 135 -2.59 7.20 23.45
N ASP A 136 -2.12 8.01 22.49
CA ASP A 136 -2.57 9.39 22.30
C ASP A 136 -3.96 9.44 21.66
N VAL A 137 -4.97 9.16 22.48
CA VAL A 137 -6.38 9.19 22.08
C VAL A 137 -6.80 10.57 21.59
N ALA A 138 -6.23 11.66 22.15
CA ALA A 138 -6.57 13.01 21.74
C ALA A 138 -6.19 13.26 20.27
N ARG A 139 -4.99 12.83 19.87
CA ARG A 139 -4.53 12.95 18.49
C ARG A 139 -5.34 12.08 17.52
N LEU A 140 -5.70 10.86 17.93
CA LEU A 140 -6.51 9.96 17.11
C LEU A 140 -7.95 10.47 16.93
N THR A 141 -8.54 11.12 17.93
CA THR A 141 -9.88 11.74 17.80
C THR A 141 -9.88 12.99 16.93
N GLY A 142 -8.72 13.56 16.62
CA GLY A 142 -8.58 14.63 15.63
C GLY A 142 -8.83 14.17 14.19
N ILE A 143 -8.85 12.86 13.93
CA ILE A 143 -9.18 12.29 12.62
C ILE A 143 -10.70 12.40 12.38
N PRO A 144 -11.14 13.01 11.26
CA PRO A 144 -12.56 13.09 10.94
C PRO A 144 -13.24 11.71 10.91
N GLY A 145 -14.29 11.53 11.70
CA GLY A 145 -15.03 10.27 11.80
C GLY A 145 -14.50 9.29 12.85
N VAL A 146 -13.39 9.59 13.54
CA VAL A 146 -12.89 8.80 14.66
C VAL A 146 -13.38 9.41 15.99
N GLY A 147 -14.33 8.74 16.62
CA GLY A 147 -14.78 9.10 17.97
C GLY A 147 -13.87 8.53 19.06
N LYS A 148 -14.06 8.99 20.31
CA LYS A 148 -13.28 8.54 21.47
C LYS A 148 -13.25 7.00 21.62
N LYS A 149 -14.39 6.34 21.50
CA LYS A 149 -14.47 4.87 21.58
C LYS A 149 -13.67 4.16 20.47
N THR A 150 -13.72 4.70 19.25
CA THR A 150 -12.96 4.16 18.12
C THR A 150 -11.47 4.38 18.32
N ALA A 151 -11.05 5.55 18.79
CA ALA A 151 -9.66 5.84 19.11
C ALA A 151 -9.10 4.93 20.23
N GLU A 152 -9.86 4.71 21.30
CA GLU A 152 -9.50 3.77 22.36
C GLU A 152 -9.34 2.33 21.83
N ARG A 153 -10.23 1.88 20.95
CA ARG A 153 -10.10 0.58 20.27
C ARG A 153 -8.88 0.48 19.40
N MET A 154 -8.60 1.52 18.58
CA MET A 154 -7.37 1.57 17.80
C MET A 154 -6.13 1.37 18.66
N VAL A 155 -6.07 2.02 19.83
CA VAL A 155 -4.93 1.87 20.74
C VAL A 155 -4.85 0.43 21.28
N VAL A 156 -5.97 -0.14 21.73
CA VAL A 156 -5.97 -1.49 22.33
C VAL A 156 -5.66 -2.57 21.30
N GLU A 157 -6.28 -2.50 20.12
CA GLU A 157 -6.19 -3.56 19.12
C GLU A 157 -4.90 -3.47 18.27
N LEU A 158 -4.36 -2.26 18.04
CA LEU A 158 -3.20 -2.07 17.14
C LEU A 158 -1.87 -1.88 17.86
N ARG A 159 -1.85 -1.58 19.15
CA ARG A 159 -0.62 -1.24 19.89
C ARG A 159 0.47 -2.30 19.75
N ASP A 160 0.09 -3.56 19.82
CA ASP A 160 1.02 -4.69 19.79
C ASP A 160 1.25 -5.24 18.38
N GLN A 161 0.39 -4.88 17.42
CA GLN A 161 0.47 -5.34 16.03
C GLN A 161 1.33 -4.42 15.14
N LEU A 162 1.51 -3.15 15.53
CA LEU A 162 2.26 -2.19 14.72
C LEU A 162 3.75 -2.28 15.00
N PRO A 163 4.60 -2.32 13.95
CA PRO A 163 6.06 -2.34 14.10
C PRO A 163 6.55 -1.09 14.82
N ALA A 164 7.67 -1.23 15.56
CA ALA A 164 8.37 -0.07 16.09
C ALA A 164 8.93 0.73 14.92
N VAL A 165 8.42 1.94 14.71
CA VAL A 165 9.01 2.87 13.73
C VAL A 165 10.29 3.43 14.37
N ASN A 166 11.41 2.72 14.16
CA ASN A 166 12.73 3.29 14.39
C ASN A 166 12.93 4.34 13.31
N GLY A 167 13.23 5.56 13.71
CA GLY A 167 13.28 6.73 12.84
C GLY A 167 14.48 6.75 11.90
N THR A 168 14.54 5.83 10.93
CA THR A 168 15.63 5.74 9.93
C THR A 168 15.15 5.16 8.60
N ASP A 169 14.05 5.65 8.03
CA ASP A 169 13.74 5.36 6.63
C ASP A 169 13.30 6.62 5.87
N ALA A 170 14.02 7.70 6.12
CA ALA A 170 13.94 8.91 5.31
C ALA A 170 15.34 9.18 4.72
N SER A 171 15.87 8.26 3.91
CA SER A 171 16.99 8.59 3.02
C SER A 171 17.44 7.35 2.23
N SER A 172 16.85 7.10 1.07
CA SER A 172 17.57 6.47 -0.04
C SER A 172 16.84 6.70 -1.36
N ALA A 173 16.77 7.97 -1.76
CA ALA A 173 16.53 8.34 -3.15
C ALA A 173 17.35 9.60 -3.42
N SER A 174 18.67 9.48 -3.50
CA SER A 174 19.51 10.49 -4.15
C SER A 174 20.87 9.88 -4.42
N THR A 175 21.23 9.98 -5.68
CA THR A 175 22.61 10.01 -6.20
C THR A 175 23.20 8.66 -6.58
N GLU A 176 23.18 8.38 -7.89
CA GLU A 176 24.45 8.28 -8.61
C GLU A 176 24.29 8.82 -10.04
N ALA A 177 25.23 9.67 -10.35
CA ALA A 177 25.42 10.39 -11.60
C ALA A 177 25.89 9.48 -12.72
#